data_1892b9f532be5d969cc179f82fe6b06e
#
_entry.id   1892b9f532be5d969cc179f82fe6b06e
#
_cell.length_a   1.000
_cell.length_b   1.000
_cell.length_c   1.000
_cell.angle_alpha   90.00
_cell.angle_beta   90.00
_cell.angle_gamma   90.00
#
_symmetry.space_group_name_H-M   'P 1'
#
loop_
_entity.id
_entity.type
_entity.pdbx_description
1 polymer ?
#
loop_
_entity_poly.entity_id
_entity_poly.type
_entity_poly.pdbx_seq_one_letter_code
_entity_poly.pdbx_strand_id
1 'polypeptide(L)'
;MVKIDKILLSIFQRTFKSITDEMSISLTKTTRSPILCEAKDFVTGLYDAKGNMLEQTENLPILSFSLGPVCRVILDQYGDDISPGDVIIHNDVFSMGNQNNDVAIFKPIFHEDTLIGWAAAKGHQADIGGAVQGGYNPNATEVWQEAIRIPAVKLYEE
;
A
#
# COMPACT_ATOMS: atom_id res chain seq x y z
N MET A 1 23.39 0.69 24.28
CA MET A 1 22.58 -0.42 23.73
C MET A 1 21.24 -0.38 24.45
N VAL A 2 20.17 -0.05 23.76
CA VAL A 2 18.81 -0.03 24.35
C VAL A 2 18.42 -1.47 24.69
N LYS A 3 18.06 -1.73 25.95
CA LYS A 3 17.61 -3.05 26.38
C LYS A 3 16.17 -3.23 25.91
N ILE A 4 15.96 -4.05 24.90
CA ILE A 4 14.61 -4.33 24.36
C ILE A 4 13.85 -5.18 25.39
N ASP A 5 12.70 -4.70 25.84
CA ASP A 5 11.76 -5.48 26.62
C ASP A 5 11.06 -6.51 25.70
N LYS A 6 11.37 -7.79 25.91
CA LYS A 6 10.83 -8.88 25.08
C LYS A 6 9.32 -9.03 25.20
N ILE A 7 8.74 -8.69 26.36
CA ILE A 7 7.29 -8.75 26.58
C ILE A 7 6.62 -7.65 25.76
N LEU A 8 7.14 -6.42 25.85
CA LEU A 8 6.64 -5.28 25.10
C LEU A 8 6.76 -5.53 23.59
N LEU A 9 7.88 -6.07 23.11
CA LEU A 9 8.06 -6.43 21.70
C LEU A 9 7.01 -7.43 21.24
N SER A 10 6.73 -8.47 22.03
CA SER A 10 5.70 -9.47 21.72
C SER A 10 4.28 -8.86 21.68
N ILE A 11 4.00 -7.87 22.55
CA ILE A 11 2.72 -7.14 22.53
C ILE A 11 2.61 -6.35 21.23
N PHE A 12 3.64 -5.59 20.85
CA PHE A 12 3.63 -4.83 19.59
C PHE A 12 3.43 -5.72 18.36
N GLN A 13 4.16 -6.84 18.25
CA GLN A 13 4.02 -7.78 17.14
C GLN A 13 2.57 -8.28 17.00
N ARG A 14 1.95 -8.70 18.11
CA ARG A 14 0.56 -9.14 18.10
C ARG A 14 -0.43 -8.03 17.77
N THR A 15 -0.18 -6.83 18.26
CA THR A 15 -1.01 -5.67 17.97
C THR A 15 -0.94 -5.29 16.49
N PHE A 16 0.24 -5.24 15.90
CA PHE A 16 0.41 -4.96 14.47
C PHE A 16 -0.29 -6.02 13.61
N LYS A 17 -0.16 -7.31 13.97
CA LYS A 17 -0.89 -8.39 13.30
C LYS A 17 -2.40 -8.19 13.38
N SER A 18 -2.95 -7.86 14.56
CA SER A 18 -4.38 -7.59 14.71
C SER A 18 -4.83 -6.40 13.85
N ILE A 19 -4.04 -5.33 13.78
CA ILE A 19 -4.37 -4.15 12.98
C ILE A 19 -4.40 -4.51 11.48
N THR A 20 -3.39 -5.22 10.97
CA THR A 20 -3.38 -5.63 9.56
C THR A 20 -4.50 -6.58 9.22
N ASP A 21 -4.87 -7.49 10.13
CA ASP A 21 -6.02 -8.39 9.96
C ASP A 21 -7.35 -7.61 9.93
N GLU A 22 -7.53 -6.61 10.79
CA GLU A 22 -8.71 -5.73 10.77
C GLU A 22 -8.80 -4.92 9.48
N MET A 23 -7.68 -4.37 8.99
CA MET A 23 -7.62 -3.69 7.69
C MET A 23 -8.06 -4.63 6.57
N SER A 24 -7.56 -5.87 6.55
CA SER A 24 -7.92 -6.89 5.58
C SER A 24 -9.41 -7.26 5.62
N ILE A 25 -9.95 -7.47 6.82
CA ILE A 25 -11.38 -7.76 7.02
C ILE A 25 -12.24 -6.59 6.53
N SER A 26 -11.86 -5.37 6.87
CA SER A 26 -12.56 -4.16 6.46
C SER A 26 -12.59 -4.02 4.95
N LEU A 27 -11.44 -4.18 4.29
CA LEU A 27 -11.33 -4.15 2.83
C LEU A 27 -12.22 -5.22 2.18
N THR A 28 -12.15 -6.46 2.67
CA THR A 28 -12.96 -7.57 2.16
C THR A 28 -14.45 -7.31 2.27
N LYS A 29 -14.90 -6.70 3.37
CA LYS A 29 -16.33 -6.45 3.63
C LYS A 29 -16.88 -5.21 2.91
N THR A 30 -16.04 -4.25 2.59
CA THR A 30 -16.47 -2.98 1.98
C THR A 30 -16.31 -2.98 0.46
N THR A 31 -15.42 -3.80 -0.09
CA THR A 31 -15.25 -3.90 -1.54
C THR A 31 -16.40 -4.64 -2.21
N ARG A 32 -16.66 -4.27 -3.48
CA ARG A 32 -17.59 -5.00 -4.36
C ARG A 32 -16.86 -5.78 -5.45
N SER A 33 -15.54 -5.69 -5.50
CA SER A 33 -14.72 -6.42 -6.49
C SER A 33 -14.55 -7.88 -6.07
N PRO A 34 -14.97 -8.86 -6.89
CA PRO A 34 -14.71 -10.28 -6.60
C PRO A 34 -13.23 -10.61 -6.49
N ILE A 35 -12.37 -9.91 -7.24
CA ILE A 35 -10.91 -10.06 -7.17
C ILE A 35 -10.41 -9.77 -5.75
N LEU A 36 -10.97 -8.75 -5.10
CA LEU A 36 -10.57 -8.38 -3.73
C LEU A 36 -11.30 -9.19 -2.66
N CYS A 37 -12.64 -9.38 -2.76
CA CYS A 37 -13.38 -10.05 -1.69
C CYS A 37 -13.33 -11.58 -1.74
N GLU A 38 -13.25 -12.19 -2.92
CA GLU A 38 -13.24 -13.65 -3.10
C GLU A 38 -11.83 -14.18 -3.35
N ALA A 39 -11.12 -13.66 -4.36
CA ALA A 39 -9.77 -14.11 -4.69
C ALA A 39 -8.70 -13.62 -3.71
N LYS A 40 -9.01 -12.60 -2.86
CA LYS A 40 -8.07 -12.02 -1.89
C LYS A 40 -6.82 -11.44 -2.55
N ASP A 41 -6.96 -10.93 -3.78
CA ASP A 41 -5.86 -10.34 -4.52
C ASP A 41 -5.57 -8.91 -4.04
N PHE A 42 -5.18 -8.82 -2.78
CA PHE A 42 -4.78 -7.59 -2.10
C PHE A 42 -3.85 -7.89 -0.94
N VAL A 43 -3.22 -6.86 -0.41
CA VAL A 43 -2.42 -6.89 0.81
C VAL A 43 -2.69 -5.64 1.63
N THR A 44 -2.62 -5.77 2.95
CA THR A 44 -2.59 -4.65 3.89
C THR A 44 -1.32 -4.75 4.73
N GLY A 45 -0.73 -3.62 5.10
CA GLY A 45 0.53 -3.62 5.84
C GLY A 45 0.76 -2.35 6.64
N LEU A 46 1.64 -2.48 7.62
CA LEU A 46 2.19 -1.41 8.43
C LEU A 46 3.69 -1.27 8.18
N TYR A 47 4.15 -0.05 8.07
CA TYR A 47 5.53 0.31 7.80
C TYR A 47 6.01 1.34 8.81
N ASP A 48 7.31 1.34 9.14
CA ASP A 48 7.90 2.40 9.95
C ASP A 48 7.99 3.72 9.16
N ALA A 49 8.42 4.79 9.83
CA ALA A 49 8.56 6.12 9.21
C ALA A 49 9.53 6.15 8.01
N LYS A 50 10.39 5.11 7.86
CA LYS A 50 11.35 4.99 6.75
C LYS A 50 10.88 4.04 5.65
N GLY A 51 9.65 3.51 5.75
CA GLY A 51 9.11 2.54 4.80
C GLY A 51 9.65 1.12 4.98
N ASN A 52 10.19 0.77 6.15
CA ASN A 52 10.52 -0.62 6.44
C ASN A 52 9.27 -1.34 6.96
N MET A 53 9.04 -2.54 6.47
CA MET A 53 7.87 -3.33 6.84
C MET A 53 7.93 -3.74 8.31
N LEU A 54 6.85 -3.48 9.03
CA LEU A 54 6.62 -3.93 10.40
C LEU A 54 5.74 -5.17 10.46
N GLU A 55 4.65 -5.17 9.68
CA GLU A 55 3.69 -6.27 9.60
C GLU A 55 2.89 -6.18 8.29
N GLN A 56 2.41 -7.32 7.80
CA GLN A 56 1.54 -7.39 6.63
C GLN A 56 0.61 -8.62 6.69
N THR A 57 -0.49 -8.58 5.92
CA THR A 57 -1.33 -9.77 5.74
C THR A 57 -0.68 -10.79 4.81
N GLU A 58 -0.94 -12.07 5.09
CA GLU A 58 -0.38 -13.23 4.36
C GLU A 58 -1.20 -13.56 3.10
N ASN A 59 -1.50 -12.57 2.26
CA ASN A 59 -2.21 -12.82 1.00
C ASN A 59 -1.21 -13.09 -0.14
N LEU A 60 -1.10 -12.19 -1.12
CA LEU A 60 -0.18 -12.35 -2.25
C LEU A 60 1.15 -11.63 -2.01
N PRO A 61 2.28 -12.34 -1.84
CA PRO A 61 3.57 -11.73 -1.53
C PRO A 61 4.04 -10.70 -2.55
N ILE A 62 3.73 -10.89 -3.84
CA ILE A 62 4.15 -9.99 -4.92
C ILE A 62 3.61 -8.57 -4.73
N LEU A 63 2.42 -8.42 -4.13
CA LEU A 63 1.83 -7.12 -3.87
C LEU A 63 2.56 -6.37 -2.76
N SER A 64 3.02 -7.07 -1.73
CA SER A 64 3.63 -6.48 -0.55
C SER A 64 5.05 -5.97 -0.78
N PHE A 65 5.82 -6.61 -1.64
CA PHE A 65 7.23 -6.26 -1.86
C PHE A 65 7.46 -4.85 -2.38
N SER A 66 6.49 -4.27 -3.08
CA SER A 66 6.61 -2.91 -3.62
C SER A 66 6.15 -1.82 -2.63
N LEU A 67 5.38 -2.15 -1.59
CA LEU A 67 4.82 -1.13 -0.69
C LEU A 67 5.90 -0.36 0.08
N GLY A 68 6.88 -1.04 0.67
CA GLY A 68 8.00 -0.38 1.35
C GLY A 68 8.85 0.51 0.43
N PRO A 69 9.29 0.02 -0.75
CA PRO A 69 9.91 0.88 -1.77
C PRO A 69 9.09 2.10 -2.16
N VAL A 70 7.76 1.96 -2.35
CA VAL A 70 6.89 3.10 -2.68
C VAL A 70 6.78 4.09 -1.50
N CYS A 71 6.75 3.63 -0.23
CA CYS A 71 6.86 4.56 0.91
C CYS A 71 8.09 5.46 0.81
N ARG A 72 9.23 4.92 0.38
CA ARG A 72 10.45 5.73 0.18
C ARG A 72 10.34 6.70 -0.98
N VAL A 73 9.71 6.29 -2.08
CA VAL A 73 9.41 7.22 -3.20
C VAL A 73 8.53 8.38 -2.72
N ILE A 74 7.52 8.10 -1.90
CA ILE A 74 6.65 9.14 -1.31
C ILE A 74 7.46 10.08 -0.41
N LEU A 75 8.31 9.53 0.45
CA LEU A 75 9.19 10.31 1.33
C LEU A 75 10.16 11.19 0.53
N ASP A 76 10.75 10.66 -0.53
CA ASP A 76 11.68 11.39 -1.38
C ASP A 76 10.97 12.50 -2.17
N GLN A 77 9.70 12.29 -2.56
CA GLN A 77 8.92 13.26 -3.35
C GLN A 77 8.36 14.38 -2.50
N TYR A 78 7.81 14.07 -1.34
CA TYR A 78 7.06 15.02 -0.52
C TYR A 78 7.84 15.54 0.69
N GLY A 79 8.78 14.75 1.25
CA GLY A 79 9.59 15.17 2.40
C GLY A 79 8.74 15.68 3.56
N ASP A 80 8.97 16.94 3.94
CA ASP A 80 8.26 17.60 5.03
C ASP A 80 6.81 18.03 4.65
N ASP A 81 6.41 17.90 3.40
CA ASP A 81 5.05 18.18 2.91
C ASP A 81 4.09 16.99 3.10
N ILE A 82 4.38 16.09 4.05
CA ILE A 82 3.48 15.02 4.46
C ILE A 82 2.82 15.43 5.76
N SER A 83 1.47 15.48 5.76
CA SER A 83 0.67 15.93 6.88
C SER A 83 -0.23 14.84 7.46
N PRO A 84 -0.66 14.96 8.74
CA PRO A 84 -1.70 14.10 9.29
C PRO A 84 -2.98 14.22 8.46
N GLY A 85 -3.59 13.11 8.08
CA GLY A 85 -4.81 13.15 7.26
C GLY A 85 -4.59 12.91 5.77
N ASP A 86 -3.38 13.14 5.27
CA ASP A 86 -3.04 12.85 3.88
C ASP A 86 -3.36 11.40 3.50
N VAL A 87 -3.79 11.21 2.28
CA VAL A 87 -3.96 9.90 1.65
C VAL A 87 -3.30 9.94 0.26
N ILE A 88 -2.35 9.06 0.04
CA ILE A 88 -1.56 9.05 -1.19
C ILE A 88 -1.89 7.79 -1.98
N ILE A 89 -2.17 7.95 -3.29
CA ILE A 89 -2.43 6.85 -4.22
C ILE A 89 -1.24 6.65 -5.14
N HIS A 90 -0.97 5.39 -5.53
CA HIS A 90 0.14 5.04 -6.40
C HIS A 90 -0.10 3.70 -7.11
N ASN A 91 0.32 3.60 -8.39
CA ASN A 91 0.43 2.32 -9.10
C ASN A 91 1.58 2.28 -10.11
N ASP A 92 2.39 3.34 -10.19
CA ASP A 92 3.38 3.51 -11.25
C ASP A 92 4.52 2.48 -11.18
N VAL A 93 4.60 1.62 -12.20
CA VAL A 93 5.63 0.58 -12.33
C VAL A 93 7.05 1.15 -12.50
N PHE A 94 7.19 2.38 -12.98
CA PHE A 94 8.49 3.05 -13.12
C PHE A 94 8.98 3.71 -11.83
N SER A 95 8.10 3.79 -10.82
CA SER A 95 8.44 4.29 -9.48
C SER A 95 8.12 3.26 -8.41
N MET A 96 8.67 2.07 -8.55
CA MET A 96 8.62 0.95 -7.60
C MET A 96 7.25 0.23 -7.50
N GLY A 97 6.27 0.54 -8.34
CA GLY A 97 5.07 -0.29 -8.50
C GLY A 97 5.43 -1.65 -9.15
N ASN A 98 4.61 -2.65 -8.94
CA ASN A 98 4.81 -3.97 -9.57
C ASN A 98 3.98 -4.14 -10.85
N GLN A 99 2.74 -3.64 -10.86
CA GLN A 99 1.81 -3.72 -11.98
C GLN A 99 0.86 -2.53 -11.92
N ASN A 100 0.48 -1.94 -13.05
CA ASN A 100 -0.37 -0.76 -13.05
C ASN A 100 -1.78 -1.03 -12.50
N ASN A 101 -2.31 -2.25 -12.66
CA ASN A 101 -3.59 -2.66 -12.08
C ASN A 101 -3.56 -2.80 -10.55
N ASP A 102 -2.38 -2.88 -9.96
CA ASP A 102 -2.20 -3.01 -8.52
C ASP A 102 -2.11 -1.64 -7.87
N VAL A 103 -3.28 -1.07 -7.59
CA VAL A 103 -3.38 0.27 -6.98
C VAL A 103 -3.13 0.19 -5.49
N ALA A 104 -2.22 1.02 -5.01
CA ALA A 104 -1.87 1.15 -3.61
C ALA A 104 -2.35 2.49 -3.03
N ILE A 105 -2.79 2.45 -1.78
CA ILE A 105 -3.14 3.62 -0.97
C ILE A 105 -2.23 3.63 0.25
N PHE A 106 -1.68 4.79 0.56
CA PHE A 106 -0.81 5.01 1.70
C PHE A 106 -1.39 6.11 2.59
N LYS A 107 -1.42 5.84 3.89
CA LYS A 107 -1.82 6.82 4.90
C LYS A 107 -0.70 6.97 5.92
N PRO A 108 -0.13 8.18 6.12
CA PRO A 108 0.87 8.43 7.14
C PRO A 108 0.25 8.33 8.54
N ILE A 109 1.01 7.83 9.48
CA ILE A 109 0.64 7.72 10.89
C ILE A 109 1.53 8.66 11.67
N PHE A 110 0.92 9.63 12.33
CA PHE A 110 1.60 10.61 13.15
C PHE A 110 1.34 10.35 14.65
N HIS A 111 2.31 10.66 15.46
CA HIS A 111 2.17 10.85 16.89
C HIS A 111 2.61 12.28 17.20
N GLU A 112 1.66 13.11 17.67
CA GLU A 112 1.84 14.55 17.69
C GLU A 112 2.26 15.03 16.28
N ASP A 113 3.33 15.78 16.14
CA ASP A 113 3.84 16.30 14.87
C ASP A 113 4.91 15.40 14.22
N THR A 114 5.09 14.17 14.71
CA THR A 114 6.14 13.26 14.23
C THR A 114 5.54 12.12 13.41
N LEU A 115 5.98 11.95 12.17
CA LEU A 115 5.67 10.78 11.37
C LEU A 115 6.30 9.54 12.00
N ILE A 116 5.48 8.59 12.46
CA ILE A 116 5.94 7.36 13.11
C ILE A 116 5.81 6.13 12.23
N GLY A 117 5.01 6.19 11.16
CA GLY A 117 4.83 5.05 10.26
C GLY A 117 3.79 5.28 9.18
N TRP A 118 3.44 4.19 8.50
CA TRP A 118 2.49 4.17 7.41
C TRP A 118 1.55 2.98 7.53
N ALA A 119 0.28 3.21 7.25
CA ALA A 119 -0.66 2.16 6.91
C ALA A 119 -0.81 2.13 5.38
N ALA A 120 -0.71 0.95 4.78
CA ALA A 120 -0.84 0.79 3.35
C ALA A 120 -1.77 -0.36 3.00
N ALA A 121 -2.52 -0.19 1.92
CA ALA A 121 -3.32 -1.24 1.30
C ALA A 121 -3.07 -1.21 -0.21
N LYS A 122 -2.96 -2.38 -0.82
CA LYS A 122 -2.76 -2.54 -2.25
C LYS A 122 -3.62 -3.67 -2.77
N GLY A 123 -4.28 -3.48 -3.90
CA GLY A 123 -5.13 -4.52 -4.47
C GLY A 123 -5.23 -4.42 -5.99
N HIS A 124 -5.38 -5.60 -6.60
CA HIS A 124 -5.57 -5.71 -8.04
C HIS A 124 -6.95 -5.21 -8.44
N GLN A 125 -6.97 -4.21 -9.32
CA GLN A 125 -8.22 -3.64 -9.82
C GLN A 125 -8.68 -4.40 -11.08
N ALA A 126 -9.97 -4.68 -11.15
CA ALA A 126 -10.56 -5.37 -12.30
C ALA A 126 -10.43 -4.58 -13.60
N ASP A 127 -10.45 -3.26 -13.50
CA ASP A 127 -10.32 -2.34 -14.62
C ASP A 127 -9.93 -0.95 -14.12
N ILE A 128 -8.85 -0.42 -14.63
CA ILE A 128 -8.42 0.96 -14.39
C ILE A 128 -7.99 1.66 -15.71
N GLY A 129 -8.68 1.33 -16.78
CA GLY A 129 -8.35 1.78 -18.13
C GLY A 129 -7.40 0.83 -18.86
N GLY A 130 -6.99 1.23 -20.04
CA GLY A 130 -6.24 0.38 -20.97
C GLY A 130 -7.12 -0.21 -22.08
N ALA A 131 -6.49 -0.99 -22.95
CA ALA A 131 -7.16 -1.53 -24.14
C ALA A 131 -8.03 -2.76 -23.85
N VAL A 132 -7.73 -3.47 -22.76
CA VAL A 132 -8.46 -4.67 -22.32
C VAL A 132 -8.65 -4.64 -20.81
N GLN A 133 -9.79 -5.17 -20.39
CA GLN A 133 -10.08 -5.29 -18.97
C GLN A 133 -9.08 -6.23 -18.27
N GLY A 134 -8.67 -5.89 -17.04
CA GLY A 134 -7.72 -6.68 -16.27
C GLY A 134 -6.24 -6.39 -16.59
N GLY A 135 -5.95 -5.50 -17.54
CA GLY A 135 -4.58 -5.04 -17.85
C GLY A 135 -3.68 -6.09 -18.52
N TYR A 136 -4.19 -7.30 -18.80
CA TYR A 136 -3.41 -8.32 -19.51
C TYR A 136 -3.65 -8.24 -21.01
N ASN A 137 -2.83 -7.44 -21.69
CA ASN A 137 -2.89 -7.29 -23.15
C ASN A 137 -1.57 -7.77 -23.79
N PRO A 138 -1.53 -8.99 -24.35
CA PRO A 138 -0.31 -9.52 -24.98
C PRO A 138 0.13 -8.74 -26.23
N ASN A 139 -0.73 -7.89 -26.77
CA ASN A 139 -0.42 -7.04 -27.93
C ASN A 139 -0.08 -5.60 -27.52
N ALA A 140 0.04 -5.31 -26.21
CA ALA A 140 0.43 -3.99 -25.76
C ALA A 140 1.88 -3.70 -26.18
N THR A 141 2.11 -2.54 -26.77
CA THR A 141 3.42 -2.02 -27.16
C THR A 141 3.83 -0.84 -26.28
N GLU A 142 2.89 -0.30 -25.53
CA GLU A 142 3.08 0.84 -24.63
C GLU A 142 2.32 0.60 -23.32
N VAL A 143 2.89 1.06 -22.20
CA VAL A 143 2.33 0.89 -20.85
C VAL A 143 0.93 1.48 -20.71
N TRP A 144 0.60 2.54 -21.45
CA TRP A 144 -0.72 3.18 -21.46
C TRP A 144 -1.84 2.30 -22.02
N GLN A 145 -1.49 1.27 -22.75
CA GLN A 145 -2.45 0.31 -23.27
C GLN A 145 -2.86 -0.74 -22.23
N GLU A 146 -2.12 -0.84 -21.13
CA GLU A 146 -2.41 -1.77 -20.03
C GLU A 146 -3.32 -1.14 -18.98
N ALA A 147 -3.01 0.08 -18.54
CA ALA A 147 -3.79 0.77 -17.52
C ALA A 147 -3.37 2.25 -17.40
N ILE A 148 -4.16 3.04 -16.69
CA ILE A 148 -3.74 4.37 -16.26
C ILE A 148 -2.54 4.24 -15.31
N ARG A 149 -1.56 5.12 -15.49
CA ARG A 149 -0.37 5.20 -14.65
C ARG A 149 -0.51 6.36 -13.68
N ILE A 150 -0.48 6.06 -12.39
CA ILE A 150 -0.66 7.04 -11.30
C ILE A 150 0.65 7.08 -10.50
N PRO A 151 1.51 8.12 -10.68
CA PRO A 151 2.64 8.35 -9.79
C PRO A 151 2.13 8.65 -8.37
N ALA A 152 3.03 8.78 -7.40
CA ALA A 152 2.60 9.14 -6.05
C ALA A 152 1.86 10.49 -6.05
N VAL A 153 0.55 10.47 -5.76
CA VAL A 153 -0.32 11.65 -5.78
C VAL A 153 -1.13 11.70 -4.50
N LYS A 154 -1.18 12.86 -3.84
CA LYS A 154 -2.09 13.07 -2.72
C LYS A 154 -3.53 13.04 -3.24
N LEU A 155 -4.31 12.05 -2.79
CA LEU A 155 -5.73 11.91 -3.08
C LEU A 155 -6.57 12.77 -2.12
N TYR A 156 -6.09 12.89 -0.88
CA TYR A 156 -6.56 13.83 0.12
C TYR A 156 -5.34 14.56 0.68
N GLU A 157 -5.49 15.84 0.90
CA GLU A 157 -4.54 16.76 1.47
C GLU A 157 -5.23 17.53 2.60
N GLU A 158 -4.61 17.60 3.78
CA GLU A 158 -5.12 18.33 4.93
C GLU A 158 -4.33 19.62 5.20
#